data_3ee3a07b1e614556f6d65842a5a32f57
#
_entry.id   3ee3a07b1e614556f6d65842a5a32f57
#
_cell.length_a   1.000
_cell.length_b   1.000
_cell.length_c   1.000
_cell.angle_alpha   90.00
_cell.angle_beta   90.00
_cell.angle_gamma   90.00
#
_symmetry.space_group_name_H-M   'P 1'
#
loop_
_entity.id
_entity.type
_entity.pdbx_description
1 polymer ?
#
loop_
_entity_poly.entity_id
_entity_poly.type
_entity_poly.pdbx_seq_one_letter_code
_entity_poly.pdbx_strand_id
1 'polypeptide(L)' 'MRTVEHLFEQTGLTIDEIAVRSKLTVERVAAIAEGRWTPSPDERQRIASAFGVPVEEISWGHTMNPRNIRYGRFGFKETF' A
#
# COMPACT_ATOMS: atom_id res chain seq x y z
N MET A 1 3.50 -13.73 -0.24
CA MET A 1 3.51 -12.29 -0.30
C MET A 1 2.34 -11.72 0.45
N ARG A 2 2.54 -10.63 1.15
CA ARG A 2 1.50 -10.06 1.99
C ARG A 2 1.17 -8.65 1.54
N THR A 3 -0.10 -8.27 1.64
CA THR A 3 -0.51 -6.90 1.33
C THR A 3 -0.23 -6.03 2.55
N VAL A 4 -0.25 -4.71 2.35
CA VAL A 4 -0.07 -3.77 3.45
C VAL A 4 -1.19 -3.97 4.47
N GLU A 5 -2.42 -4.14 4.00
CA GLU A 5 -3.54 -4.36 4.90
C GLU A 5 -3.35 -5.62 5.74
N HIS A 6 -2.85 -6.67 5.11
CA HIS A 6 -2.58 -7.92 5.82
C HIS A 6 -1.51 -7.73 6.89
N LEU A 7 -0.50 -6.92 6.59
CA LEU A 7 0.55 -6.64 7.57
C LEU A 7 0.01 -5.87 8.77
N PHE A 8 -0.93 -4.96 8.56
CA PHE A 8 -1.56 -4.29 9.70
C PHE A 8 -2.27 -5.30 10.59
N GLU A 9 -2.97 -6.25 9.99
CA GLU A 9 -3.67 -7.27 10.77
C GLU A 9 -2.70 -8.18 11.52
N GLN A 10 -1.63 -8.59 10.87
CA GLN A 10 -0.68 -9.50 11.46
C GLN A 10 0.13 -8.88 12.59
N THR A 11 0.52 -7.63 12.42
CA THR A 11 1.42 -6.99 13.38
C THR A 11 0.67 -6.28 14.51
N GLY A 12 -0.59 -5.95 14.30
CA GLY A 12 -1.32 -5.17 15.27
C GLY A 12 -0.93 -3.71 15.31
N LEU A 13 -0.07 -3.26 14.40
CA LEU A 13 0.33 -1.86 14.35
C LEU A 13 -0.79 -1.04 13.75
N THR A 14 -0.87 0.21 14.18
CA THR A 14 -1.91 1.11 13.67
C THR A 14 -1.37 1.95 12.51
N ILE A 15 -2.29 2.55 11.77
CA ILE A 15 -1.92 3.44 10.68
C ILE A 15 -1.09 4.60 11.22
N ASP A 16 -1.46 5.13 12.39
CA ASP A 16 -0.69 6.21 13.01
C ASP A 16 0.75 5.81 13.28
N GLU A 17 0.94 4.60 13.80
CA GLU A 17 2.29 4.12 14.09
C GLU A 17 3.13 3.98 12.84
N ILE A 18 2.55 3.43 11.81
CA ILE A 18 3.27 3.26 10.55
C ILE A 18 3.55 4.60 9.90
N ALA A 19 2.61 5.55 10.01
CA ALA A 19 2.83 6.90 9.47
C ALA A 19 4.05 7.55 10.14
N VAL A 20 4.12 7.45 11.46
CA VAL A 20 5.26 8.01 12.19
C VAL A 20 6.57 7.33 11.79
N ARG A 21 6.57 6.00 11.76
CA ARG A 21 7.79 5.25 11.45
C ARG A 21 8.26 5.47 10.02
N SER A 22 7.33 5.58 9.10
CA SER A 22 7.66 5.74 7.68
C SER A 22 7.88 7.19 7.29
N LYS A 23 7.50 8.11 8.18
CA LYS A 23 7.57 9.55 7.94
C LYS A 23 6.66 9.96 6.79
N LEU A 24 5.54 9.28 6.67
CA LEU A 24 4.49 9.61 5.72
C LEU A 24 3.29 10.11 6.52
N THR A 25 2.35 10.75 5.82
CA THR A 25 1.13 11.19 6.50
C THR A 25 0.19 10.02 6.72
N VAL A 26 -0.70 10.17 7.69
CA VAL A 26 -1.71 9.14 7.94
C VAL A 26 -2.57 8.93 6.70
N GLU A 27 -2.94 10.02 6.02
CA GLU A 27 -3.75 9.92 4.81
C GLU A 27 -3.05 9.13 3.72
N ARG A 28 -1.73 9.33 3.55
CA ARG A 28 -0.98 8.62 2.55
C ARG A 28 -0.91 7.12 2.88
N VAL A 29 -0.61 6.80 4.13
CA VAL A 29 -0.52 5.40 4.55
C VAL A 29 -1.88 4.72 4.37
N ALA A 30 -2.96 5.40 4.75
CA ALA A 30 -4.29 4.84 4.59
C ALA A 30 -4.63 4.61 3.13
N ALA A 31 -4.30 5.57 2.27
CA ALA A 31 -4.59 5.43 0.83
C ALA A 31 -3.82 4.26 0.23
N ILE A 32 -2.58 4.07 0.65
CA ILE A 32 -1.77 2.96 0.15
C ILE A 32 -2.36 1.63 0.64
N ALA A 33 -2.73 1.57 1.91
CA ALA A 33 -3.29 0.34 2.50
C ALA A 33 -4.60 -0.05 1.82
N GLU A 34 -5.39 0.95 1.44
CA GLU A 34 -6.69 0.71 0.81
C GLU A 34 -6.61 0.51 -0.69
N GLY A 35 -5.42 0.64 -1.27
CA GLY A 35 -5.25 0.46 -2.70
C GLY A 35 -5.62 1.67 -3.52
N ARG A 36 -5.87 2.83 -2.89
CA ARG A 36 -6.22 4.05 -3.60
C ARG A 36 -5.03 4.82 -4.11
N TRP A 37 -3.85 4.50 -3.62
CA TRP A 37 -2.63 5.19 -4.01
C TRP A 37 -1.53 4.17 -4.26
N THR A 38 -0.86 4.31 -5.40
CA THR A 38 0.28 3.47 -5.72
C THR A 38 1.54 4.12 -5.16
N PRO A 39 2.22 3.49 -4.21
CA PRO A 39 3.38 4.11 -3.59
C PRO A 39 4.56 4.18 -4.53
N SER A 40 5.35 5.23 -4.38
CA SER A 40 6.61 5.35 -5.10
C SER A 40 7.61 4.35 -4.52
N PRO A 41 8.72 4.08 -5.22
CA PRO A 41 9.74 3.19 -4.66
C PRO A 41 10.23 3.62 -3.28
N ASP A 42 10.38 4.92 -3.06
CA ASP A 42 10.81 5.43 -1.76
C ASP A 42 9.75 5.17 -0.68
N GLU A 43 8.48 5.38 -1.02
CA GLU A 43 7.40 5.14 -0.08
C GLU A 43 7.30 3.66 0.26
N ARG A 44 7.51 2.78 -0.72
CA ARG A 44 7.52 1.34 -0.47
C ARG A 44 8.59 0.96 0.52
N GLN A 45 9.79 1.52 0.33
CA GLN A 45 10.90 1.22 1.20
C GLN A 45 10.62 1.69 2.63
N ARG A 46 10.07 2.88 2.76
CA ARG A 46 9.75 3.44 4.08
C ARG A 46 8.71 2.60 4.80
N ILE A 47 7.67 2.18 4.09
CA ILE A 47 6.61 1.38 4.70
C ILE A 47 7.13 0.00 5.09
N ALA A 48 7.91 -0.63 4.19
CA ALA A 48 8.47 -1.94 4.50
C ALA A 48 9.36 -1.88 5.74
N SER A 49 10.20 -0.84 5.83
CA SER A 49 11.06 -0.66 6.99
C SER A 49 10.24 -0.46 8.25
N ALA A 50 9.14 0.29 8.14
CA ALA A 50 8.29 0.55 9.30
C ALA A 50 7.67 -0.74 9.83
N PHE A 51 7.33 -1.67 8.94
CA PHE A 51 6.83 -2.97 9.36
C PHE A 51 7.93 -3.95 9.74
N GLY A 52 9.17 -3.65 9.36
CA GLY A 52 10.28 -4.55 9.66
C GLY A 52 10.38 -5.73 8.71
N VAL A 53 9.93 -5.57 7.47
CA VAL A 53 9.99 -6.65 6.48
C VAL A 53 10.68 -6.15 5.21
N PRO A 54 11.24 -7.06 4.40
CA PRO A 54 11.81 -6.66 3.11
C PRO A 54 10.72 -6.15 2.17
N VAL A 55 11.06 -5.15 1.37
CA VAL A 55 10.09 -4.56 0.45
C VAL A 55 9.57 -5.59 -0.55
N GLU A 56 10.40 -6.59 -0.88
CA GLU A 56 10.00 -7.62 -1.83
C GLU A 56 8.92 -8.55 -1.30
N GLU A 57 8.72 -8.57 0.01
CA GLU A 57 7.70 -9.43 0.60
C GLU A 57 6.32 -8.80 0.63
N ILE A 58 6.21 -7.56 0.20
CA ILE A 58 4.93 -6.86 0.23
C ILE A 58 4.37 -6.81 -1.18
N SER A 59 3.10 -7.17 -1.31
CA SER A 59 2.37 -7.03 -2.56
C SER A 59 1.74 -5.64 -2.58
N TRP A 60 2.24 -4.77 -3.43
CA TRP A 60 1.77 -3.39 -3.49
C TRP A 60 0.66 -3.17 -4.47
N GLY A 61 0.60 -4.06 -5.36
CA GLY A 61 -0.27 -3.81 -6.38
C GLY A 61 -1.63 -4.15 -6.17
N HIS A 62 -2.09 -4.11 -6.15
CA HIS A 62 -3.19 -4.42 -6.13
C HIS A 62 -3.67 -4.13 -7.33
N THR A 63 -3.11 -4.05 -7.54
CA THR A 63 -3.49 -4.00 -8.46
C THR A 63 -4.04 -4.84 -8.95
N MET A 64 -4.09 -5.21 -8.45
CA MET A 64 -4.58 -5.77 -8.75
C MET A 64 -5.56 -6.18 -9.02
N ASN A 65 -5.86 -5.94 -8.93
CA ASN A 65 -6.89 -6.32 -9.17
C ASN A 65 -7.26 -6.22 -10.39
N PRO A 66 -7.01 -6.88 -10.99
CA PRO A 66 -7.25 -6.76 -12.31
C PRO A 66 -8.58 -6.55 -12.66
N ARG A 67 -9.30 -6.53 -11.99
CA ARG A 67 -10.48 -6.19 -12.26
C ARG A 67 -10.69 -4.95 -11.92
N ASN A 68 -10.05 -4.41 -11.58
CA ASN A 68 -10.20 -3.19 -11.25
C ASN A 68 -9.42 -2.44 -12.00
N ILE A 69 -8.77 -2.84 -12.64
CA ILE A 69 -8.11 -2.10 -13.24
C ILE A 69 -8.42 -1.67 -14.38
N ARG A 70 -9.04 -2.02 -14.55
CA ARG A 70 -9.31 -1.63 -15.25
C ARG A 70 -9.59 -0.76 -15.67
N TYR A 71 -10.05 -0.61 -15.74
CA TYR A 71 -10.40 0.09 -15.84
C TYR A 71 -10.30 0.75 -16.02
N GLY A 72 -10.52 0.48 -16.56
CA GLY A 72 -10.40 1.12 -16.27
C GLY A 72 -10.33 1.54 -16.74
N ARG A 73 -10.07 1.37 -16.55
CA ARG A 73 -10.07 1.61 -16.87
C ARG A 73 -10.16 2.21 -17.06
N PHE A 74 -9.93 1.85 -16.71
CA PHE A 74 -10.08 2.26 -16.95
C PHE A 74 -10.19 2.84 -17.05
N GLY A 75 -10.29 2.37 -17.54
CA GLY A 75 -10.42 2.75 -17.22
C GLY A 75 -10.54 3.25 -17.42
N PHE A 76 -10.14 3.12 -16.91
CA PHE A 76 -10.35 3.42 -17.12
C PHE A 76 -10.36 3.86 -17.34
N LYS A 77 -10.20 3.69 -17.18
CA LYS A 77 -10.29 3.88 -17.17
C LYS A 77 -10.31 4.33 -17.26
N GLU A 78 -9.97 3.83 -17.17
CA GLU A 78 -9.97 3.94 -17.17
C GLU A 78 -10.04 4.29 -17.32
N THR A 79 -10.08 4.00 -17.37
CA THR A 79 -10.14 4.19 -17.38
C THR A 79 -10.35 4.47 -17.53
N PHE A 80 -9.94 4.17 -17.22
CA PHE A 80 -10.13 4.22 -17.27
C PHE A 80 -10.41 4.49 -17.42
#